data_8d08389039f1f33f39b9888cd78f403e
#
_entry.id   8d08389039f1f33f39b9888cd78f403e
#
_cell.length_a   1.000
_cell.length_b   1.000
_cell.length_c   1.000
_cell.angle_alpha   90.00
_cell.angle_beta   90.00
_cell.angle_gamma   90.00
#
_symmetry.space_group_name_H-M   'P 1'
#
loop_
_entity.id
_entity.type
_entity.pdbx_description
1 polymer ?
#
loop_
_entity_poly.entity_id
_entity_poly.type
_entity_poly.pdbx_seq_one_letter_code
_entity_poly.pdbx_strand_id
1 'polypeptide(L)'
;KDEVSLLGMEFKKTALKLKSLKEARNIFIRNIMHELKTPITKGKFLTQLEQNEENNEKLKSVFSRLESLINEFASIEELISSSKNIEKKIYFLEDIIDNAKDILMIEDEHVIGKFENKKLEINFKLFSIAIKNLIDNAVKYSPNKEVIIKNENENIIFENQGEILENPLESYFEPFSSNEDKSKDSFGLGLYIVHNILKANAYTLEYEHIDGINRFICKKDEVSTI
;
A
#
# COMPACT_ATOMS: atom_id res chain seq x y z
N LYS A 1 -2.38 40.85 25.00
CA LYS A 1 -1.09 40.10 25.16
C LYS A 1 -1.21 38.61 24.85
N ASP A 2 -2.38 38.01 25.07
CA ASP A 2 -2.58 36.57 24.88
C ASP A 2 -2.72 36.15 23.40
N GLU A 3 -3.33 36.97 22.54
CA GLU A 3 -3.55 36.68 21.14
C GLU A 3 -2.23 36.59 20.33
N VAL A 4 -1.28 37.47 20.60
CA VAL A 4 0.04 37.45 19.94
C VAL A 4 0.86 36.25 20.38
N SER A 5 0.74 35.86 21.64
CA SER A 5 1.37 34.66 22.18
C SER A 5 0.78 33.38 21.56
N LEU A 6 -0.54 33.32 21.42
CA LEU A 6 -1.25 32.21 20.78
C LEU A 6 -0.87 32.09 19.30
N LEU A 7 -0.83 33.20 18.57
CA LEU A 7 -0.39 33.24 17.17
C LEU A 7 1.05 32.75 17.03
N GLY A 8 1.96 33.18 17.92
CA GLY A 8 3.36 32.72 17.93
C GLY A 8 3.49 31.22 18.19
N MET A 9 2.64 30.66 19.08
CA MET A 9 2.60 29.22 19.34
C MET A 9 2.12 28.41 18.13
N GLU A 10 1.04 28.84 17.47
CA GLU A 10 0.51 28.18 16.26
C GLU A 10 1.49 28.29 15.09
N PHE A 11 2.16 29.42 14.93
CA PHE A 11 3.22 29.57 13.94
C PHE A 11 4.38 28.60 14.19
N LYS A 12 4.86 28.50 15.45
CA LYS A 12 5.91 27.55 15.83
C LYS A 12 5.50 26.10 15.57
N LYS A 13 4.27 25.73 15.93
CA LYS A 13 3.70 24.40 15.69
C LYS A 13 3.65 24.07 14.20
N THR A 14 3.20 25.02 13.39
CA THR A 14 3.13 24.87 11.92
C THR A 14 4.54 24.76 11.31
N ALA A 15 5.49 25.57 11.76
CA ALA A 15 6.88 25.51 11.30
C ALA A 15 7.54 24.17 11.66
N LEU A 16 7.30 23.64 12.87
CA LEU A 16 7.79 22.31 13.27
C LEU A 16 7.16 21.19 12.44
N LYS A 17 5.85 21.28 12.15
CA LYS A 17 5.15 20.34 11.27
C LYS A 17 5.70 20.35 9.85
N LEU A 18 5.95 21.55 9.28
CA LEU A 18 6.58 21.67 7.97
C LEU A 18 7.99 21.09 7.93
N LYS A 19 8.76 21.31 9.00
CA LYS A 19 10.11 20.74 9.11
C LYS A 19 10.07 19.23 9.14
N SER A 20 9.20 18.63 9.97
CA SER A 20 9.06 17.17 10.06
C SER A 20 8.59 16.55 8.74
N LEU A 21 7.65 17.16 8.04
CA LEU A 21 7.19 16.72 6.71
C LEU A 21 8.33 16.76 5.67
N LYS A 22 9.16 17.82 5.68
CA LYS A 22 10.31 17.92 4.80
C LYS A 22 11.37 16.85 5.12
N GLU A 23 11.64 16.58 6.39
CA GLU A 23 12.57 15.55 6.82
C GLU A 23 12.08 14.14 6.41
N ALA A 24 10.80 13.83 6.67
CA ALA A 24 10.18 12.58 6.24
C ALA A 24 10.26 12.39 4.72
N ARG A 25 9.95 13.43 3.93
CA ARG A 25 10.08 13.40 2.48
C ARG A 25 11.51 13.13 2.02
N ASN A 26 12.51 13.76 2.67
CA ASN A 26 13.91 13.56 2.32
C ASN A 26 14.38 12.13 2.63
N ILE A 27 13.96 11.56 3.77
CA ILE A 27 14.22 10.16 4.13
C ILE A 27 13.59 9.24 3.10
N PHE A 28 12.34 9.48 2.73
CA PHE A 28 11.61 8.71 1.73
C PHE A 28 12.33 8.71 0.37
N ILE A 29 12.71 9.88 -0.16
CA ILE A 29 13.45 9.98 -1.44
C ILE A 29 14.78 9.24 -1.35
N ARG A 30 15.52 9.37 -0.26
CA ARG A 30 16.79 8.67 -0.06
C ARG A 30 16.62 7.17 -0.09
N ASN A 31 15.59 6.64 0.56
CA ASN A 31 15.31 5.21 0.59
C ASN A 31 14.92 4.69 -0.80
N ILE A 32 14.09 5.43 -1.56
CA ILE A 32 13.78 5.09 -2.96
C ILE A 32 15.06 5.02 -3.79
N MET A 33 15.96 5.99 -3.66
CA MET A 33 17.23 5.98 -4.41
C MET A 33 18.08 4.76 -4.07
N HIS A 34 18.08 4.31 -2.82
CA HIS A 34 18.76 3.08 -2.41
C HIS A 34 18.12 1.84 -3.02
N GLU A 35 16.78 1.73 -2.96
CA GLU A 35 16.03 0.61 -3.51
C GLU A 35 16.14 0.52 -5.05
N LEU A 36 16.22 1.66 -5.75
CA LEU A 36 16.45 1.68 -7.20
C LEU A 36 17.90 1.32 -7.57
N LYS A 37 18.86 1.70 -6.75
CA LYS A 37 20.27 1.44 -7.03
C LYS A 37 20.60 -0.06 -7.09
N THR A 38 19.98 -0.86 -6.25
CA THR A 38 20.22 -2.31 -6.15
C THR A 38 19.84 -3.03 -7.46
N PRO A 39 18.61 -2.96 -7.98
CA PRO A 39 18.24 -3.62 -9.24
C PRO A 39 18.99 -3.03 -10.43
N ILE A 40 19.25 -1.71 -10.46
CA ILE A 40 20.07 -1.10 -11.53
C ILE A 40 21.48 -1.70 -11.54
N THR A 41 22.12 -1.84 -10.39
CA THR A 41 23.46 -2.42 -10.30
C THR A 41 23.45 -3.87 -10.70
N LYS A 42 22.43 -4.66 -10.28
CA LYS A 42 22.26 -6.05 -10.66
C LYS A 42 22.02 -6.19 -12.18
N GLY A 43 21.17 -5.34 -12.75
CA GLY A 43 20.91 -5.31 -14.19
C GLY A 43 22.18 -5.01 -14.98
N LYS A 44 22.95 -3.99 -14.60
CA LYS A 44 24.25 -3.67 -15.23
C LYS A 44 25.22 -4.84 -15.16
N PHE A 45 25.29 -5.55 -14.04
CA PHE A 45 26.15 -6.74 -13.92
C PHE A 45 25.67 -7.85 -14.86
N LEU A 46 24.38 -8.14 -14.92
CA LEU A 46 23.81 -9.15 -15.81
C LEU A 46 24.08 -8.87 -17.31
N THR A 47 24.11 -7.59 -17.71
CA THR A 47 24.43 -7.23 -19.11
C THR A 47 25.88 -7.48 -19.49
N GLN A 48 26.79 -7.67 -18.51
CA GLN A 48 28.22 -7.99 -18.75
C GLN A 48 28.48 -9.51 -18.79
N LEU A 49 27.50 -10.31 -18.39
CA LEU A 49 27.60 -11.77 -18.44
C LEU A 49 27.25 -12.30 -19.82
N GLU A 50 27.63 -13.56 -20.06
CA GLU A 50 27.26 -14.27 -21.28
C GLU A 50 25.76 -14.32 -21.47
N GLN A 51 25.27 -14.00 -22.67
CA GLN A 51 23.84 -13.99 -22.98
C GLN A 51 23.35 -15.43 -23.12
N ASN A 52 22.67 -15.92 -22.10
CA ASN A 52 21.97 -17.19 -22.06
C ASN A 52 20.53 -17.01 -21.53
N GLU A 53 19.71 -18.03 -21.67
CA GLU A 53 18.29 -17.97 -21.26
C GLU A 53 18.14 -17.62 -19.77
N GLU A 54 18.97 -18.20 -18.91
CA GLU A 54 18.95 -17.94 -17.47
C GLU A 54 19.27 -16.46 -17.14
N ASN A 55 20.30 -15.88 -17.76
CA ASN A 55 20.67 -14.48 -17.55
C ASN A 55 19.63 -13.51 -18.12
N ASN A 56 18.96 -13.89 -19.23
CA ASN A 56 17.87 -13.12 -19.81
C ASN A 56 16.65 -13.11 -18.88
N GLU A 57 16.28 -14.25 -18.28
CA GLU A 57 15.18 -14.31 -17.30
C GLU A 57 15.50 -13.49 -16.04
N LYS A 58 16.73 -13.55 -15.54
CA LYS A 58 17.18 -12.71 -14.43
C LYS A 58 17.10 -11.22 -14.78
N LEU A 59 17.43 -10.85 -16.01
CA LEU A 59 17.36 -9.47 -16.48
C LEU A 59 15.90 -8.99 -16.58
N LYS A 60 15.00 -9.81 -17.11
CA LYS A 60 13.54 -9.53 -17.12
C LYS A 60 13.02 -9.31 -15.70
N SER A 61 13.38 -10.18 -14.75
CA SER A 61 13.00 -10.02 -13.35
C SER A 61 13.48 -8.69 -12.74
N VAL A 62 14.70 -8.26 -13.09
CA VAL A 62 15.23 -6.95 -12.67
C VAL A 62 14.39 -5.79 -13.21
N PHE A 63 13.99 -5.84 -14.48
CA PHE A 63 13.16 -4.81 -15.09
C PHE A 63 11.75 -4.79 -14.50
N SER A 64 11.12 -5.96 -14.30
CA SER A 64 9.80 -6.05 -13.65
C SER A 64 9.84 -5.46 -12.23
N ARG A 65 10.93 -5.70 -11.49
CA ARG A 65 11.12 -5.12 -10.16
C ARG A 65 11.28 -3.60 -10.22
N LEU A 66 12.01 -3.05 -11.18
CA LEU A 66 12.13 -1.60 -11.40
C LEU A 66 10.77 -0.97 -11.74
N GLU A 67 10.01 -1.62 -12.62
CA GLU A 67 8.67 -1.16 -12.98
C GLU A 67 7.72 -1.13 -11.78
N SER A 68 7.73 -2.17 -10.94
CA SER A 68 6.96 -2.20 -9.69
C SER A 68 7.31 -1.03 -8.78
N LEU A 69 8.61 -0.74 -8.56
CA LEU A 69 9.07 0.40 -7.76
C LEU A 69 8.57 1.74 -8.30
N ILE A 70 8.65 1.94 -9.61
CA ILE A 70 8.20 3.17 -10.26
C ILE A 70 6.69 3.34 -10.07
N ASN A 71 5.90 2.28 -10.23
CA ASN A 71 4.45 2.30 -10.07
C ASN A 71 4.04 2.56 -8.61
N GLU A 72 4.74 1.96 -7.63
CA GLU A 72 4.52 2.26 -6.21
C GLU A 72 4.84 3.72 -5.89
N PHE A 73 5.95 4.24 -6.43
CA PHE A 73 6.32 5.64 -6.26
C PHE A 73 5.29 6.60 -6.88
N ALA A 74 4.84 6.33 -8.11
CA ALA A 74 3.80 7.13 -8.77
C ALA A 74 2.51 7.15 -7.95
N SER A 75 2.13 6.03 -7.33
CA SER A 75 0.96 5.95 -6.45
C SER A 75 1.10 6.84 -5.19
N ILE A 76 2.29 6.88 -4.60
CA ILE A 76 2.57 7.74 -3.44
C ILE A 76 2.58 9.22 -3.83
N GLU A 77 3.18 9.60 -4.96
CA GLU A 77 3.15 10.97 -5.47
C GLU A 77 1.72 11.43 -5.76
N GLU A 78 0.88 10.57 -6.33
CA GLU A 78 -0.53 10.86 -6.56
C GLU A 78 -1.28 11.08 -5.24
N LEU A 79 -1.04 10.27 -4.23
CA LEU A 79 -1.58 10.46 -2.88
C LEU A 79 -1.20 11.82 -2.27
N ILE A 80 0.08 12.18 -2.35
CA ILE A 80 0.60 13.43 -1.79
C ILE A 80 0.01 14.64 -2.55
N SER A 81 -0.05 14.57 -3.86
CA SER A 81 -0.56 15.66 -4.70
C SER A 81 -2.08 15.83 -4.58
N SER A 82 -2.81 14.72 -4.44
CA SER A 82 -4.27 14.70 -4.34
C SER A 82 -4.80 14.99 -2.94
N SER A 83 -3.96 14.97 -1.90
CA SER A 83 -4.36 15.06 -0.49
C SER A 83 -5.19 16.31 -0.13
N LYS A 84 -5.24 17.33 -0.99
CA LYS A 84 -6.01 18.56 -0.77
C LYS A 84 -7.42 18.55 -1.36
N ASN A 85 -7.72 17.72 -2.36
CA ASN A 85 -9.05 17.64 -3.01
C ASN A 85 -9.21 16.28 -3.71
N ILE A 86 -9.32 15.20 -2.94
CA ILE A 86 -9.63 13.89 -3.52
C ILE A 86 -11.12 13.88 -3.91
N GLU A 87 -11.38 13.89 -5.20
CA GLU A 87 -12.74 13.73 -5.73
C GLU A 87 -13.23 12.31 -5.42
N LYS A 88 -14.27 12.18 -4.60
CA LYS A 88 -14.94 10.93 -4.28
C LYS A 88 -16.22 10.81 -5.08
N LYS A 89 -16.49 9.64 -5.59
CA LYS A 89 -17.74 9.29 -6.28
C LYS A 89 -18.22 7.93 -5.81
N ILE A 90 -19.45 7.61 -6.12
CA ILE A 90 -20.08 6.34 -5.74
C ILE A 90 -19.72 5.27 -6.78
N TYR A 91 -19.10 4.18 -6.33
CA TYR A 91 -18.75 3.02 -7.14
C TYR A 91 -19.20 1.74 -6.44
N PHE A 92 -19.40 0.66 -7.19
CA PHE A 92 -19.61 -0.65 -6.61
C PHE A 92 -18.30 -1.29 -6.15
N LEU A 93 -18.36 -2.04 -5.07
CA LEU A 93 -17.20 -2.76 -4.53
C LEU A 93 -16.60 -3.74 -5.55
N GLU A 94 -17.47 -4.44 -6.30
CA GLU A 94 -17.08 -5.37 -7.35
C GLU A 94 -16.22 -4.70 -8.43
N ASP A 95 -16.64 -3.53 -8.94
CA ASP A 95 -15.87 -2.77 -9.95
C ASP A 95 -14.45 -2.42 -9.45
N ILE A 96 -14.33 -2.12 -8.15
CA ILE A 96 -13.04 -1.78 -7.54
C ILE A 96 -12.14 -3.00 -7.43
N ILE A 97 -12.71 -4.16 -7.02
CA ILE A 97 -11.98 -5.41 -6.90
C ILE A 97 -11.54 -5.90 -8.29
N ASP A 98 -12.42 -5.83 -9.28
CA ASP A 98 -12.09 -6.21 -10.65
C ASP A 98 -10.97 -5.34 -11.24
N ASN A 99 -11.03 -4.03 -11.04
CA ASN A 99 -9.94 -3.15 -11.44
C ASN A 99 -8.62 -3.47 -10.71
N ALA A 100 -8.67 -3.85 -9.43
CA ALA A 100 -7.48 -4.25 -8.68
C ALA A 100 -6.89 -5.57 -9.22
N LYS A 101 -7.72 -6.54 -9.61
CA LYS A 101 -7.30 -7.79 -10.25
C LYS A 101 -6.66 -7.53 -11.62
N ASP A 102 -7.27 -6.64 -12.43
CA ASP A 102 -6.73 -6.24 -13.73
C ASP A 102 -5.33 -5.63 -13.60
N ILE A 103 -5.12 -4.73 -12.62
CA ILE A 103 -3.82 -4.12 -12.34
C ILE A 103 -2.77 -5.19 -11.94
N LEU A 104 -3.19 -6.22 -11.19
CA LEU A 104 -2.33 -7.31 -10.75
C LEU A 104 -2.09 -8.35 -11.85
N MET A 105 -2.93 -8.37 -12.89
CA MET A 105 -2.97 -9.46 -13.88
C MET A 105 -3.11 -10.84 -13.20
N ILE A 106 -3.92 -10.90 -12.13
CA ILE A 106 -4.11 -12.12 -11.33
C ILE A 106 -5.34 -12.88 -11.82
N GLU A 107 -5.25 -14.21 -11.79
CA GLU A 107 -6.36 -15.08 -12.17
C GLU A 107 -7.43 -15.13 -11.07
N ASP A 108 -8.69 -15.29 -11.48
CA ASP A 108 -9.85 -15.27 -10.57
C ASP A 108 -9.80 -16.37 -9.50
N GLU A 109 -9.10 -17.47 -9.75
CA GLU A 109 -8.96 -18.57 -8.81
C GLU A 109 -8.25 -18.20 -7.50
N HIS A 110 -7.43 -17.14 -7.52
CA HIS A 110 -6.71 -16.64 -6.35
C HIS A 110 -7.54 -15.69 -5.48
N VAL A 111 -8.67 -15.18 -5.99
CA VAL A 111 -9.49 -14.16 -5.33
C VAL A 111 -10.92 -14.67 -5.13
N ILE A 112 -11.24 -15.11 -3.94
CA ILE A 112 -12.54 -15.68 -3.59
C ILE A 112 -13.44 -14.59 -3.02
N GLY A 113 -14.39 -14.10 -3.81
CA GLY A 113 -15.37 -13.11 -3.37
C GLY A 113 -16.52 -13.77 -2.57
N LYS A 114 -16.70 -13.33 -1.32
CA LYS A 114 -17.83 -13.69 -0.44
C LYS A 114 -18.46 -12.44 0.15
N PHE A 115 -18.79 -11.47 -0.70
CA PHE A 115 -19.29 -10.16 -0.30
C PHE A 115 -20.57 -9.78 -1.03
N GLU A 116 -21.36 -8.91 -0.39
CA GLU A 116 -22.45 -8.22 -1.06
C GLU A 116 -21.89 -7.04 -1.87
N ASN A 117 -22.35 -6.87 -3.10
CA ASN A 117 -21.90 -5.78 -3.97
C ASN A 117 -22.47 -4.44 -3.49
N LYS A 118 -21.72 -3.73 -2.65
CA LYS A 118 -22.11 -2.47 -2.03
C LYS A 118 -21.59 -1.27 -2.80
N LYS A 119 -22.30 -0.14 -2.63
CA LYS A 119 -21.85 1.16 -3.11
C LYS A 119 -20.95 1.82 -2.08
N LEU A 120 -19.78 2.30 -2.52
CA LEU A 120 -18.79 2.99 -1.71
C LEU A 120 -18.54 4.38 -2.29
N GLU A 121 -18.47 5.40 -1.42
CA GLU A 121 -18.10 6.76 -1.81
C GLU A 121 -16.60 6.94 -1.61
N ILE A 122 -15.83 6.80 -2.68
CA ILE A 122 -14.36 6.75 -2.66
C ILE A 122 -13.75 7.39 -3.92
N ASN A 123 -12.44 7.64 -3.90
CA ASN A 123 -11.67 7.84 -5.12
C ASN A 123 -11.35 6.47 -5.73
N PHE A 124 -11.93 6.17 -6.88
CA PHE A 124 -11.85 4.86 -7.53
C PHE A 124 -10.40 4.42 -7.77
N LYS A 125 -9.60 5.27 -8.39
CA LYS A 125 -8.23 4.95 -8.78
C LYS A 125 -7.34 4.63 -7.56
N LEU A 126 -7.36 5.52 -6.57
CA LEU A 126 -6.57 5.32 -5.36
C LEU A 126 -7.05 4.10 -4.57
N PHE A 127 -8.37 3.95 -4.42
CA PHE A 127 -8.91 2.84 -3.64
C PHE A 127 -8.61 1.50 -4.30
N SER A 128 -8.68 1.39 -5.63
CA SER A 128 -8.25 0.20 -6.37
C SER A 128 -6.78 -0.15 -6.14
N ILE A 129 -5.90 0.86 -6.00
CA ILE A 129 -4.49 0.64 -5.64
C ILE A 129 -4.36 0.07 -4.22
N ALA A 130 -5.16 0.55 -3.25
CA ALA A 130 -5.15 -0.01 -1.91
C ALA A 130 -5.63 -1.47 -1.90
N ILE A 131 -6.74 -1.77 -2.57
CA ILE A 131 -7.27 -3.13 -2.72
C ILE A 131 -6.25 -4.04 -3.41
N LYS A 132 -5.64 -3.57 -4.51
CA LYS A 132 -4.54 -4.26 -5.20
C LYS A 132 -3.42 -4.66 -4.24
N ASN A 133 -2.95 -3.75 -3.39
CA ASN A 133 -1.87 -4.04 -2.45
C ASN A 133 -2.29 -5.04 -1.37
N LEU A 134 -3.55 -5.01 -0.91
CA LEU A 134 -4.06 -5.99 0.05
C LEU A 134 -4.19 -7.39 -0.58
N ILE A 135 -4.68 -7.49 -1.81
CA ILE A 135 -4.75 -8.75 -2.56
C ILE A 135 -3.34 -9.31 -2.79
N ASP A 136 -2.41 -8.49 -3.28
CA ASP A 136 -1.03 -8.89 -3.55
C ASP A 136 -0.35 -9.44 -2.29
N ASN A 137 -0.47 -8.72 -1.17
CA ASN A 137 0.04 -9.18 0.12
C ASN A 137 -0.59 -10.52 0.54
N ALA A 138 -1.92 -10.64 0.46
CA ALA A 138 -2.62 -11.85 0.86
C ALA A 138 -2.17 -13.05 0.03
N VAL A 139 -2.10 -12.93 -1.29
CA VAL A 139 -1.66 -14.01 -2.19
C VAL A 139 -0.18 -14.33 -2.00
N LYS A 140 0.66 -13.32 -1.82
CA LYS A 140 2.11 -13.47 -1.65
C LYS A 140 2.49 -14.21 -0.36
N TYR A 141 1.80 -13.90 0.73
CA TYR A 141 2.10 -14.45 2.05
C TYR A 141 1.22 -15.63 2.44
N SER A 142 0.28 -16.05 1.58
CA SER A 142 -0.56 -17.22 1.78
C SER A 142 0.10 -18.47 1.21
N PRO A 143 0.15 -19.59 1.95
CA PRO A 143 0.65 -20.87 1.44
C PRO A 143 -0.14 -21.42 0.24
N ASN A 144 -1.46 -21.19 0.22
CA ASN A 144 -2.37 -21.60 -0.86
C ASN A 144 -2.52 -20.53 -1.97
N LYS A 145 -1.87 -19.37 -1.82
CA LYS A 145 -1.94 -18.24 -2.76
C LYS A 145 -3.37 -17.76 -3.03
N GLU A 146 -4.19 -17.77 -2.01
CA GLU A 146 -5.59 -17.35 -2.07
C GLU A 146 -5.87 -16.21 -1.10
N VAL A 147 -6.81 -15.35 -1.47
CA VAL A 147 -7.42 -14.34 -0.62
C VAL A 147 -8.93 -14.48 -0.66
N ILE A 148 -9.57 -14.43 0.50
CA ILE A 148 -11.02 -14.37 0.62
C ILE A 148 -11.40 -12.93 0.95
N ILE A 149 -12.22 -12.32 0.09
CA ILE A 149 -12.73 -10.98 0.31
C ILE A 149 -14.16 -11.07 0.81
N LYS A 150 -14.44 -10.43 1.95
CA LYS A 150 -15.75 -10.37 2.59
C LYS A 150 -16.12 -8.92 2.88
N ASN A 151 -17.38 -8.66 3.16
CA ASN A 151 -17.79 -7.45 3.83
C ASN A 151 -18.70 -7.77 5.03
N GLU A 152 -18.49 -7.01 6.09
CA GLU A 152 -19.33 -7.04 7.30
C GLU A 152 -19.74 -5.59 7.60
N ASN A 153 -21.05 -5.28 7.52
CA ASN A 153 -21.56 -3.91 7.59
C ASN A 153 -20.90 -3.01 6.51
N GLU A 154 -20.21 -1.94 6.91
CA GLU A 154 -19.48 -1.02 6.03
C GLU A 154 -18.00 -1.42 5.83
N ASN A 155 -17.54 -2.47 6.53
CA ASN A 155 -16.15 -2.90 6.49
C ASN A 155 -15.88 -3.85 5.33
N ILE A 156 -14.67 -3.79 4.77
CA ILE A 156 -14.18 -4.72 3.75
C ILE A 156 -13.04 -5.52 4.38
N ILE A 157 -13.12 -6.84 4.31
CA ILE A 157 -12.21 -7.76 5.01
C ILE A 157 -11.49 -8.61 3.99
N PHE A 158 -10.17 -8.67 4.12
CA PHE A 158 -9.28 -9.53 3.33
C PHE A 158 -8.71 -10.60 4.24
N GLU A 159 -9.03 -11.86 3.97
CA GLU A 159 -8.57 -13.01 4.75
C GLU A 159 -7.63 -13.88 3.93
N ASN A 160 -6.52 -14.28 4.53
CA ASN A 160 -5.61 -15.26 3.97
C ASN A 160 -5.00 -16.13 5.07
N GLN A 161 -4.69 -17.39 4.74
CA GLN A 161 -3.87 -18.21 5.62
C GLN A 161 -2.44 -17.66 5.70
N GLY A 162 -1.84 -17.74 6.87
CA GLY A 162 -0.44 -17.30 7.04
C GLY A 162 -0.03 -17.12 8.49
N GLU A 163 1.25 -16.88 8.69
CA GLU A 163 1.80 -16.57 10.01
C GLU A 163 1.33 -15.17 10.45
N ILE A 164 1.24 -14.97 11.77
CA ILE A 164 0.96 -13.66 12.37
C ILE A 164 2.01 -12.62 11.94
N LEU A 165 1.62 -11.36 11.84
CA LEU A 165 2.59 -10.27 11.64
C LEU A 165 3.63 -10.25 12.75
N GLU A 166 4.90 -10.11 12.39
CA GLU A 166 6.02 -10.11 13.36
C GLU A 166 6.01 -8.86 14.25
N ASN A 167 5.52 -7.75 13.71
CA ASN A 167 5.48 -6.46 14.41
C ASN A 167 4.02 -5.96 14.46
N PRO A 168 3.69 -5.03 15.38
CA PRO A 168 2.41 -4.35 15.38
C PRO A 168 2.10 -3.71 14.03
N LEU A 169 0.81 -3.71 13.63
CA LEU A 169 0.38 -3.19 12.33
C LEU A 169 0.88 -1.76 12.07
N GLU A 170 0.90 -0.92 13.09
CA GLU A 170 1.31 0.48 13.00
C GLU A 170 2.77 0.66 12.52
N SER A 171 3.63 -0.32 12.81
CA SER A 171 5.02 -0.28 12.33
C SER A 171 5.12 -0.40 10.81
N TYR A 172 4.14 -1.05 10.16
CA TYR A 172 4.07 -1.19 8.70
C TYR A 172 3.44 0.03 8.01
N PHE A 173 3.00 1.03 8.78
CA PHE A 173 2.53 2.31 8.25
C PHE A 173 3.67 3.31 7.98
N GLU A 174 4.89 2.94 8.38
CA GLU A 174 6.09 3.66 7.98
C GLU A 174 6.63 3.11 6.65
N PRO A 175 7.09 3.96 5.73
CA PRO A 175 7.63 3.48 4.46
C PRO A 175 8.93 2.70 4.68
N PHE A 176 9.12 1.62 3.94
CA PHE A 176 10.30 0.73 3.99
C PHE A 176 10.44 -0.05 5.31
N SER A 177 9.32 -0.36 5.96
CA SER A 177 9.27 -1.08 7.24
C SER A 177 9.37 -2.61 7.14
N SER A 178 9.64 -3.16 5.97
CA SER A 178 9.85 -4.61 5.82
C SER A 178 11.18 -5.04 6.42
N ASN A 179 11.20 -6.14 7.17
CA ASN A 179 12.44 -6.76 7.65
C ASN A 179 13.29 -7.19 6.44
N GLU A 180 14.56 -6.79 6.44
CA GLU A 180 15.54 -7.02 5.35
C GLU A 180 15.70 -8.49 4.95
N ASP A 181 15.26 -9.44 5.79
CA ASP A 181 15.61 -10.86 5.64
C ASP A 181 14.54 -11.76 4.98
N LYS A 182 13.29 -11.37 4.81
CA LYS A 182 12.22 -12.34 4.49
C LYS A 182 11.53 -12.23 3.14
N SER A 183 11.64 -11.17 2.37
CA SER A 183 11.13 -11.19 1.00
C SER A 183 11.97 -10.31 0.07
N LYS A 184 12.74 -10.96 -0.77
CA LYS A 184 13.53 -10.32 -1.84
C LYS A 184 12.69 -9.49 -2.82
N ASP A 185 11.34 -9.54 -2.71
CA ASP A 185 10.42 -8.95 -3.67
C ASP A 185 9.45 -7.91 -3.08
N SER A 186 9.62 -7.49 -1.82
CA SER A 186 8.79 -6.47 -1.18
C SER A 186 9.64 -5.30 -0.68
N PHE A 187 9.20 -4.07 -0.98
CA PHE A 187 9.89 -2.84 -0.57
C PHE A 187 9.38 -2.29 0.76
N GLY A 188 8.40 -2.95 1.40
CA GLY A 188 7.77 -2.43 2.62
C GLY A 188 6.95 -1.16 2.39
N LEU A 189 6.47 -0.93 1.17
CA LEU A 189 5.64 0.21 0.80
C LEU A 189 4.15 -0.12 0.72
N GLY A 190 3.79 -1.40 0.54
CA GLY A 190 2.41 -1.82 0.28
C GLY A 190 1.44 -1.37 1.37
N LEU A 191 1.68 -1.71 2.64
CA LEU A 191 0.80 -1.33 3.75
C LEU A 191 0.86 0.17 4.07
N TYR A 192 2.00 0.83 3.86
CA TYR A 192 2.11 2.28 3.93
C TYR A 192 1.18 2.96 2.90
N ILE A 193 1.17 2.49 1.66
CA ILE A 193 0.27 2.99 0.60
C ILE A 193 -1.18 2.74 0.98
N VAL A 194 -1.52 1.52 1.41
CA VAL A 194 -2.87 1.16 1.86
C VAL A 194 -3.35 2.09 2.96
N HIS A 195 -2.56 2.26 4.04
CA HIS A 195 -2.91 3.13 5.16
C HIS A 195 -3.24 4.56 4.71
N ASN A 196 -2.38 5.16 3.88
CA ASN A 196 -2.59 6.54 3.43
C ASN A 196 -3.79 6.69 2.49
N ILE A 197 -4.02 5.73 1.59
CA ILE A 197 -5.19 5.74 0.71
C ILE A 197 -6.49 5.57 1.50
N LEU A 198 -6.53 4.62 2.42
CA LEU A 198 -7.70 4.39 3.27
C LEU A 198 -8.04 5.64 4.06
N LYS A 199 -7.06 6.24 4.73
CA LYS A 199 -7.23 7.48 5.49
C LYS A 199 -7.77 8.63 4.62
N ALA A 200 -7.30 8.77 3.39
CA ALA A 200 -7.78 9.77 2.44
C ALA A 200 -9.24 9.53 2.01
N ASN A 201 -9.72 8.29 2.10
CA ASN A 201 -11.08 7.88 1.77
C ASN A 201 -12.01 7.74 2.98
N ALA A 202 -11.57 8.12 4.20
CA ALA A 202 -12.29 7.97 5.46
C ALA A 202 -12.48 6.49 5.85
N TYR A 203 -11.39 5.74 5.72
CA TYR A 203 -11.25 4.38 6.23
C TYR A 203 -9.98 4.25 7.06
N THR A 204 -9.99 3.31 8.02
CA THR A 204 -8.83 2.87 8.78
C THR A 204 -8.50 1.42 8.43
N LEU A 205 -7.24 1.02 8.59
CA LEU A 205 -6.81 -0.36 8.47
C LEU A 205 -6.64 -0.96 9.86
N GLU A 206 -7.34 -2.06 10.10
CA GLU A 206 -7.19 -2.89 11.31
C GLU A 206 -6.66 -4.28 10.91
N TYR A 207 -6.07 -4.99 11.87
CA TYR A 207 -5.52 -6.32 11.66
C TYR A 207 -5.85 -7.24 12.82
N GLU A 208 -6.25 -8.45 12.48
CA GLU A 208 -6.47 -9.54 13.42
C GLU A 208 -5.80 -10.81 12.90
N HIS A 209 -5.37 -11.68 13.82
CA HIS A 209 -4.91 -13.02 13.49
C HIS A 209 -5.65 -14.03 14.37
N ILE A 210 -6.43 -14.92 13.73
CA ILE A 210 -7.27 -15.89 14.42
C ILE A 210 -7.13 -17.24 13.72
N ASP A 211 -6.74 -18.26 14.46
CA ASP A 211 -6.65 -19.66 13.97
C ASP A 211 -5.81 -19.83 12.68
N GLY A 212 -4.68 -19.11 12.59
CA GLY A 212 -3.80 -19.18 11.42
C GLY A 212 -4.29 -18.38 10.21
N ILE A 213 -5.31 -17.53 10.38
CA ILE A 213 -5.87 -16.66 9.36
C ILE A 213 -5.55 -15.22 9.69
N ASN A 214 -4.89 -14.54 8.78
CA ASN A 214 -4.70 -13.09 8.80
C ASN A 214 -5.95 -12.40 8.26
N ARG A 215 -6.45 -11.39 8.96
CA ARG A 215 -7.61 -10.58 8.59
C ARG A 215 -7.20 -9.11 8.56
N PHE A 216 -7.14 -8.53 7.37
CA PHE A 216 -6.97 -7.10 7.17
C PHE A 216 -8.34 -6.47 6.94
N ILE A 217 -8.72 -5.53 7.79
CA ILE A 217 -10.05 -4.94 7.85
C ILE A 217 -9.95 -3.47 7.45
N CYS A 218 -10.50 -3.13 6.29
CA CYS A 218 -10.73 -1.74 5.90
C CYS A 218 -12.02 -1.27 6.58
N LYS A 219 -11.90 -0.61 7.70
CA LYS A 219 -13.01 -0.13 8.53
C LYS A 219 -13.37 1.29 8.13
N LYS A 220 -14.65 1.51 7.81
CA LYS A 220 -15.13 2.85 7.51
C LYS A 220 -15.17 3.70 8.77
N ASP A 221 -14.58 4.88 8.70
CA ASP A 221 -14.63 5.83 9.83
C ASP A 221 -16.08 6.26 10.05
N GLU A 222 -16.54 6.16 11.28
CA GLU A 222 -17.84 6.72 11.66
C GLU A 222 -17.77 8.24 11.49
N VAL A 223 -18.57 8.77 10.57
CA VAL A 223 -18.74 10.23 10.46
C VAL A 223 -19.36 10.70 11.77
N SER A 224 -18.57 11.32 12.61
CA SER A 224 -19.11 12.07 13.76
C SER A 224 -20.05 13.13 13.19
N THR A 225 -21.34 12.84 13.19
CA THR A 225 -22.38 13.81 12.86
C THR A 225 -22.34 14.85 13.98
N ILE A 226 -21.66 15.97 13.74
CA ILE A 226 -21.70 17.17 14.58
C ILE A 226 -22.83 18.07 14.06
#